data_9d5dbdad08196a5e3fe44a2c089dc853
#
_entry.id   9d5dbdad08196a5e3fe44a2c089dc853
#
_cell.length_a   1.000
_cell.length_b   1.000
_cell.length_c   1.000
_cell.angle_alpha   90.00
_cell.angle_beta   90.00
_cell.angle_gamma   90.00
#
_symmetry.space_group_name_H-M   'P 1'
#
loop_
_entity.id
_entity.type
_entity.pdbx_description
1 polymer ?
#
loop_
_entity_poly.entity_id
_entity_poly.type
_entity_poly.pdbx_seq_one_letter_code
_entity_poly.pdbx_strand_id
1 'polypeptide(L)'
;MERFGVLVLLKAREGKEKSVEEFLQSAQRLVLQEEGTLRWYAFKTGPATFGIFDTFADSESRLVHLKGEVAKALLANADQLLPVQPEIQMFDVVASHARAERDKS
;
A
#
# COMPACT_ATOMS: atom_id res chain seq x y z
N MET A 1 -9.15 -15.98 -2.43
CA MET A 1 -7.86 -16.46 -1.93
C MET A 1 -6.74 -15.56 -2.44
N GLU A 2 -5.88 -15.15 -1.55
CA GLU A 2 -4.77 -14.26 -1.89
C GLU A 2 -3.71 -15.04 -2.69
N ARG A 3 -3.40 -14.59 -3.89
CA ARG A 3 -2.41 -15.26 -4.75
C ARG A 3 -1.30 -14.33 -5.22
N PHE A 4 -1.59 -13.05 -5.35
CA PHE A 4 -0.67 -12.05 -5.89
C PHE A 4 -0.63 -10.85 -4.98
N GLY A 5 0.46 -10.11 -5.03
CA GLY A 5 0.58 -8.90 -4.24
C GLY A 5 1.48 -7.86 -4.82
N VAL A 6 1.50 -6.71 -4.15
CA VAL A 6 2.37 -5.59 -4.46
C VAL A 6 2.97 -5.09 -3.16
N LEU A 7 4.27 -4.85 -3.17
CA LEU A 7 5.00 -4.21 -2.07
C LEU A 7 5.56 -2.90 -2.59
N VAL A 8 5.22 -1.81 -1.91
CA VAL A 8 5.74 -0.48 -2.25
C VAL A 8 6.59 -0.01 -1.10
N LEU A 9 7.82 0.42 -1.38
CA LEU A 9 8.73 0.97 -0.37
C LEU A 9 8.90 2.45 -0.65
N LEU A 10 8.77 3.25 0.40
CA LEU A 10 8.78 4.70 0.35
C LEU A 10 9.76 5.27 1.36
N LYS A 11 10.50 6.30 0.96
CA LYS A 11 11.32 7.07 1.87
C LYS A 11 10.83 8.51 1.83
N ALA A 12 10.50 9.08 2.99
CA ALA A 12 10.02 10.44 3.07
C ALA A 12 11.16 11.44 2.90
N ARG A 13 10.88 12.57 2.26
CA ARG A 13 11.79 13.71 2.29
C ARG A 13 11.96 14.19 3.72
N GLU A 14 13.12 14.70 4.03
CA GLU A 14 13.37 15.34 5.32
C GLU A 14 12.32 16.42 5.57
N GLY A 15 11.65 16.36 6.72
CA GLY A 15 10.57 17.27 7.07
C GLY A 15 9.20 16.88 6.53
N LYS A 16 9.11 15.83 5.73
CA LYS A 16 7.84 15.38 5.14
C LYS A 16 7.36 14.04 5.71
N GLU A 17 7.99 13.57 6.76
CA GLU A 17 7.65 12.28 7.37
C GLU A 17 6.19 12.21 7.79
N LYS A 18 5.71 13.25 8.46
CA LYS A 18 4.32 13.33 8.89
C LYS A 18 3.36 13.41 7.70
N SER A 19 3.75 14.14 6.66
CA SER A 19 2.94 14.27 5.45
C SER A 19 2.79 12.94 4.73
N VAL A 20 3.84 12.13 4.69
CA VAL A 20 3.77 10.78 4.11
C VAL A 20 2.82 9.91 4.92
N GLU A 21 2.94 9.93 6.24
CA GLU A 21 2.06 9.15 7.10
C GLU A 21 0.59 9.55 6.91
N GLU A 22 0.30 10.84 6.88
CA GLU A 22 -1.05 11.34 6.67
C GLU A 22 -1.58 10.95 5.28
N PHE A 23 -0.72 11.01 4.26
CA PHE A 23 -1.10 10.56 2.92
C PHE A 23 -1.51 9.09 2.92
N LEU A 24 -0.72 8.23 3.55
CA LEU A 24 -1.02 6.80 3.62
C LEU A 24 -2.31 6.53 4.38
N GLN A 25 -2.56 7.25 5.46
CA GLN A 25 -3.81 7.13 6.21
C GLN A 25 -5.01 7.53 5.35
N SER A 26 -4.87 8.60 4.57
CA SER A 26 -5.96 9.05 3.68
C SER A 26 -6.20 8.08 2.52
N ALA A 27 -5.15 7.41 2.05
CA ALA A 27 -5.26 6.46 0.94
C ALA A 27 -6.14 5.26 1.28
N GLN A 28 -6.31 4.94 2.56
CA GLN A 28 -7.18 3.85 2.98
C GLN A 28 -8.61 4.01 2.42
N ARG A 29 -9.11 5.23 2.34
CA ARG A 29 -10.45 5.49 1.82
C ARG A 29 -10.58 5.13 0.35
N LEU A 30 -9.53 5.34 -0.42
CA LEU A 30 -9.51 5.00 -1.84
C LEU A 30 -9.51 3.48 -2.04
N VAL A 31 -8.77 2.77 -1.19
CA VAL A 31 -8.69 1.31 -1.24
C VAL A 31 -10.05 0.67 -0.98
N LEU A 32 -10.86 1.24 -0.11
CA LEU A 32 -12.19 0.73 0.19
C LEU A 32 -13.08 0.67 -1.05
N GLN A 33 -12.77 1.44 -2.09
CA GLN A 33 -13.50 1.43 -3.36
C GLN A 33 -13.03 0.32 -4.30
N GLU A 34 -11.93 -0.35 -4.00
CA GLU A 34 -11.31 -1.35 -4.87
C GLU A 34 -11.75 -2.75 -4.44
N GLU A 35 -12.73 -3.31 -5.12
CA GLU A 35 -13.26 -4.63 -4.79
C GLU A 35 -12.22 -5.74 -4.94
N GLY A 36 -11.30 -5.60 -5.89
CA GLY A 36 -10.29 -6.62 -6.16
C GLY A 36 -9.13 -6.64 -5.18
N THR A 37 -8.98 -5.60 -4.35
CA THR A 37 -7.92 -5.54 -3.35
C THR A 37 -8.42 -6.25 -2.09
N LEU A 38 -7.84 -7.40 -1.78
CA LEU A 38 -8.29 -8.23 -0.66
C LEU A 38 -7.78 -7.71 0.68
N ARG A 39 -6.50 -7.35 0.74
CA ARG A 39 -5.86 -6.79 1.94
C ARG A 39 -4.96 -5.65 1.53
N TRP A 40 -4.89 -4.66 2.38
CA TRP A 40 -4.05 -3.48 2.15
C TRP A 40 -3.56 -2.97 3.51
N TYR A 41 -2.25 -2.84 3.63
CA TYR A 41 -1.62 -2.30 4.84
C TYR A 41 -0.65 -1.20 4.43
N ALA A 42 -0.72 -0.09 5.13
CA ALA A 42 0.35 0.90 5.11
C ALA A 42 1.08 0.76 6.43
N PHE A 43 2.41 0.78 6.38
CA PHE A 43 3.22 0.54 7.57
C PHE A 43 4.44 1.44 7.60
N LYS A 44 5.06 1.51 8.76
CA LYS A 44 6.23 2.35 9.00
C LYS A 44 7.33 1.47 9.58
N THR A 45 8.51 1.52 8.97
CA THR A 45 9.65 0.70 9.40
C THR A 45 10.74 1.51 10.10
N GLY A 46 10.64 2.84 10.08
CA GLY A 46 11.58 3.72 10.73
C GLY A 46 11.05 5.15 10.71
N PRO A 47 11.81 6.14 11.21
CA PRO A 47 11.32 7.51 11.27
C PRO A 47 10.91 8.09 9.92
N ALA A 48 11.58 7.66 8.84
CA ALA A 48 11.34 8.20 7.50
C ALA A 48 11.04 7.14 6.46
N THR A 49 10.87 5.88 6.85
CA THR A 49 10.66 4.77 5.92
C THR A 49 9.29 4.14 6.12
N PHE A 50 8.58 3.95 5.02
CA PHE A 50 7.21 3.48 5.00
C PHE A 50 7.04 2.44 3.91
N GLY A 51 5.94 1.71 3.95
CA GLY A 51 5.61 0.76 2.92
C GLY A 51 4.12 0.55 2.79
N ILE A 52 3.76 -0.08 1.69
CA ILE A 52 2.40 -0.55 1.43
C ILE A 52 2.51 -2.00 1.00
N PHE A 53 1.68 -2.85 1.60
CA PHE A 53 1.59 -4.27 1.26
C PHE A 53 0.13 -4.56 0.95
N ASP A 54 -0.13 -5.10 -0.23
CA ASP A 54 -1.51 -5.45 -0.59
C ASP A 54 -1.57 -6.74 -1.38
N THR A 55 -2.74 -7.36 -1.38
CA THR A 55 -2.94 -8.68 -1.99
C THR A 55 -4.21 -8.73 -2.82
N PHE A 56 -4.19 -9.65 -3.79
CA PHE A 56 -5.22 -9.81 -4.80
C PHE A 56 -5.44 -11.29 -5.09
N ALA A 57 -6.67 -11.65 -5.48
CA ALA A 57 -7.00 -13.03 -5.84
C ALA A 57 -6.42 -13.43 -7.19
N ASP A 58 -6.27 -12.47 -8.11
CA ASP A 58 -5.78 -12.72 -9.47
C ASP A 58 -4.92 -11.57 -9.97
N SER A 59 -4.20 -11.81 -11.06
CA SER A 59 -3.30 -10.82 -11.63
C SER A 59 -4.04 -9.64 -12.26
N GLU A 60 -5.27 -9.85 -12.69
CA GLU A 60 -6.09 -8.80 -13.27
C GLU A 60 -6.48 -7.77 -12.22
N SER A 61 -6.90 -8.21 -11.04
CA SER A 61 -7.22 -7.31 -9.93
C SER A 61 -6.01 -6.51 -9.50
N ARG A 62 -4.82 -7.13 -9.48
CA ARG A 62 -3.57 -6.43 -9.20
C ARG A 62 -3.30 -5.35 -10.23
N LEU A 63 -3.51 -5.65 -11.52
CA LEU A 63 -3.30 -4.67 -12.58
C LEU A 63 -4.27 -3.49 -12.44
N VAL A 64 -5.53 -3.77 -12.13
CA VAL A 64 -6.54 -2.72 -11.89
C VAL A 64 -6.10 -1.80 -10.75
N HIS A 65 -5.58 -2.39 -9.65
CA HIS A 65 -5.07 -1.61 -8.52
C HIS A 65 -3.91 -0.71 -8.94
N LEU A 66 -2.96 -1.22 -9.71
CA LEU A 66 -1.78 -0.46 -10.15
C LEU A 66 -2.15 0.72 -11.07
N LYS A 67 -3.33 0.69 -11.66
CA LYS A 67 -3.85 1.78 -12.50
C LYS A 67 -4.94 2.59 -11.79
N GLY A 68 -5.23 2.27 -10.53
CA GLY A 68 -6.33 2.87 -9.80
C GLY A 68 -5.99 4.18 -9.10
N GLU A 69 -6.94 4.66 -8.31
CA GLU A 69 -6.86 5.96 -7.67
C GLU A 69 -5.74 6.05 -6.62
N VAL A 70 -5.46 4.96 -5.90
CA VAL A 70 -4.37 4.95 -4.91
C VAL A 70 -3.04 5.17 -5.61
N ALA A 71 -2.78 4.45 -6.70
CA ALA A 71 -1.54 4.59 -7.45
C ALA A 71 -1.41 5.97 -8.07
N LYS A 72 -2.50 6.49 -8.63
CA LYS A 72 -2.51 7.84 -9.20
C LYS A 72 -2.21 8.90 -8.14
N ALA A 73 -2.82 8.79 -6.96
CA ALA A 73 -2.59 9.71 -5.87
C ALA A 73 -1.15 9.66 -5.39
N LEU A 74 -0.57 8.45 -5.28
CA LEU A 74 0.82 8.28 -4.88
C LEU A 74 1.75 8.97 -5.87
N LEU A 75 1.58 8.72 -7.16
CA LEU A 75 2.43 9.30 -8.19
C LEU A 75 2.26 10.83 -8.25
N ALA A 76 1.06 11.33 -8.04
CA ALA A 76 0.80 12.77 -8.05
C ALA A 76 1.50 13.50 -6.90
N ASN A 77 1.72 12.83 -5.77
CA ASN A 77 2.33 13.43 -4.59
C ASN A 77 3.80 13.04 -4.40
N ALA A 78 4.33 12.12 -5.23
CA ALA A 78 5.67 11.58 -5.04
C ALA A 78 6.76 12.64 -5.06
N ASP A 79 6.71 13.59 -5.96
CA ASP A 79 7.74 14.62 -6.07
C ASP A 79 7.83 15.50 -4.84
N GLN A 80 6.72 15.77 -4.19
CA GLN A 80 6.68 16.62 -3.00
C GLN A 80 7.09 15.85 -1.74
N LEU A 81 6.69 14.60 -1.66
CA LEU A 81 6.82 13.81 -0.43
C LEU A 81 8.08 12.95 -0.38
N LEU A 82 8.60 12.54 -1.54
CA LEU A 82 9.66 11.55 -1.63
C LEU A 82 10.89 12.09 -2.36
N PRO A 83 12.11 11.83 -1.86
CA PRO A 83 13.33 12.28 -2.55
C PRO A 83 13.62 11.46 -3.82
N VAL A 84 13.12 10.22 -3.87
CA VAL A 84 13.25 9.33 -5.03
C VAL A 84 11.91 8.66 -5.27
N GLN A 85 11.74 8.11 -6.46
CA GLN A 85 10.50 7.41 -6.82
C GLN A 85 10.27 6.20 -5.90
N PRO A 86 9.01 5.85 -5.63
CA PRO A 86 8.70 4.66 -4.84
C PRO A 86 9.26 3.40 -5.51
N GLU A 87 9.75 2.47 -4.71
CA GLU A 87 10.15 1.16 -5.21
C GLU A 87 8.92 0.26 -5.19
N ILE A 88 8.56 -0.28 -6.34
CA ILE A 88 7.38 -1.14 -6.48
C ILE A 88 7.82 -2.54 -6.86
N GLN A 89 7.47 -3.52 -6.03
CA GLN A 89 7.76 -4.92 -6.26
C GLN A 89 6.46 -5.70 -6.33
N MET A 90 6.33 -6.53 -7.36
CA MET A 90 5.22 -7.47 -7.45
C MET A 90 5.66 -8.81 -6.91
N PHE A 91 4.78 -9.50 -6.20
CA PHE A 91 5.11 -10.79 -5.64
C PHE A 91 3.96 -11.77 -5.79
N ASP A 92 4.29 -13.06 -5.69
CA ASP A 92 3.33 -14.13 -5.64
C ASP A 92 3.25 -14.63 -4.20
N VAL A 93 2.04 -14.87 -3.72
CA VAL A 93 1.85 -15.39 -2.37
C VAL A 93 2.12 -16.90 -2.40
N VAL A 94 3.07 -17.33 -1.60
CA VAL A 94 3.46 -18.74 -1.51
C VAL A 94 2.66 -19.46 -0.43
N ALA A 95 2.33 -18.77 0.65
CA ALA A 95 1.54 -19.29 1.74
C ALA A 95 0.90 -18.13 2.48
N SER A 96 -0.28 -18.35 3.03
CA SER A 96 -0.98 -17.32 3.79
C SER A 96 -1.77 -17.95 4.92
N HIS A 97 -1.95 -17.18 5.99
CA HIS A 97 -2.77 -17.55 7.12
C HIS A 97 -3.40 -16.30 7.68
N ALA A 98 -4.67 -16.37 7.99
CA ALA A 98 -5.38 -15.30 8.69
C ALA A 98 -6.25 -15.92 9.77
N ARG A 99 -6.20 -15.31 10.96
CA ARG A 99 -7.04 -15.71 12.07
C ARG A 99 -7.96 -14.55 12.42
N ALA A 100 -9.22 -14.83 12.62
CA ALA A 100 -10.15 -13.80 13.04
C ALA A 100 -9.72 -13.25 14.41
N GLU A 101 -9.71 -11.93 14.55
CA GLU A 101 -9.41 -11.32 15.83
C GLU A 101 -10.55 -11.57 16.79
N ARG A 102 -10.19 -11.82 18.05
CA ARG A 102 -11.18 -11.91 19.09
C ARG A 102 -11.61 -10.52 19.51
N ASP A 103 -12.90 -10.37 19.69
CA ASP A 103 -13.43 -9.15 20.29
C ASP A 103 -13.00 -9.11 21.77
N LYS A 104 -12.33 -8.04 22.16
CA LYS A 104 -11.85 -7.83 23.52
C LYS A 104 -12.72 -6.81 24.22
N SER A 105 -13.99 -6.93 24.09
CA SER A 105 -14.92 -6.02 24.76
C SER A 105 -14.70 -5.97 26.27
#